data_ac17fe93e730f04ceaef85906d19bbba
#
_entry.id   ac17fe93e730f04ceaef85906d19bbba
#
_cell.length_a   1.000
_cell.length_b   1.000
_cell.length_c   1.000
_cell.angle_alpha   90.00
_cell.angle_beta   90.00
_cell.angle_gamma   90.00
#
_symmetry.space_group_name_H-M   'P 1'
#
loop_
_entity.id
_entity.type
_entity.pdbx_description
1 polymer ?
#
loop_
_entity_poly.entity_id
_entity_poly.type
_entity_poly.pdbx_seq_one_letter_code
_entity_poly.pdbx_strand_id
1 'polypeptide(L)'
;MQVLLLGTMVPDSVKEFCFAKGIRTSAADSVQHYMAHGLEAMDKVESVDVIGAVRLKTWPRTSILHLDSAVQKASKGTMTGVGYLNLPMGSFLLREHALVSEAKKWAKKHRDASDVMVLVYSMHSPFMKAAKAVKKRIPTARVVLTVADLPLYMDMRGTVRKLLKKMDWRRIQALMPFVDKYLLYTKYMADYLQLPEGKWMVFEGLIDNSRVVTGPQEKYPEKICLYAGNLDARYGIDTLIDAFRKCRSEAKLYIYGAGFDSGRIAALVEPLNNVEYKGQVTPDEILEIMKKATLLINPRPSAIGLAKYSCPSKTFEYMASGTPALMNKLPGLPEEYAPYVLFFDEETAEGYAAKIDEVLSRPQEALQQFGLHAAAFLRKEKNSLAVMKKVVEFIGK
;
A
#
# COMPACT_ATOMS: atom_id res chain seq x y z
N MET A 1 -0.75 1.15 -26.92
CA MET A 1 0.26 0.71 -25.90
C MET A 1 -0.17 -0.60 -25.29
N GLN A 2 0.72 -1.60 -25.27
CA GLN A 2 0.55 -2.88 -24.58
C GLN A 2 1.21 -2.79 -23.18
N VAL A 3 0.51 -3.18 -22.14
CA VAL A 3 1.01 -3.12 -20.77
C VAL A 3 1.11 -4.52 -20.16
N LEU A 4 2.24 -4.83 -19.55
CA LEU A 4 2.42 -5.99 -18.69
C LEU A 4 2.68 -5.54 -17.25
N LEU A 5 1.79 -5.91 -16.32
CA LEU A 5 1.99 -5.72 -14.89
C LEU A 5 2.56 -7.00 -14.27
N LEU A 6 3.69 -6.87 -13.60
CA LEU A 6 4.37 -7.96 -12.86
C LEU A 6 4.30 -7.68 -11.37
N GLY A 7 3.62 -8.55 -10.61
CA GLY A 7 3.42 -8.30 -9.19
C GLY A 7 2.80 -9.44 -8.40
N THR A 8 2.07 -9.08 -7.35
CA THR A 8 1.39 -10.05 -6.46
C THR A 8 -0.09 -10.24 -6.80
N MET A 9 -0.62 -9.46 -7.72
CA MET A 9 -2.00 -9.56 -8.18
C MET A 9 -2.22 -10.88 -8.93
N VAL A 10 -3.24 -11.63 -8.54
CA VAL A 10 -3.54 -12.96 -9.08
C VAL A 10 -5.04 -13.14 -9.28
N PRO A 11 -5.49 -14.11 -10.11
CA PRO A 11 -6.90 -14.44 -10.31
C PRO A 11 -7.67 -14.67 -9.01
N ASP A 12 -8.96 -14.37 -9.03
CA ASP A 12 -9.83 -14.49 -7.85
C ASP A 12 -9.88 -15.93 -7.32
N SER A 13 -9.89 -16.93 -8.20
CA SER A 13 -9.82 -18.34 -7.80
C SER A 13 -8.57 -18.68 -6.97
N VAL A 14 -7.43 -18.05 -7.28
CA VAL A 14 -6.18 -18.20 -6.49
C VAL A 14 -6.29 -17.48 -5.16
N LYS A 15 -6.92 -16.29 -5.13
CA LYS A 15 -7.17 -15.55 -3.89
C LYS A 15 -8.08 -16.31 -2.94
N GLU A 16 -9.19 -16.84 -3.45
CA GLU A 16 -10.16 -17.63 -2.68
C GLU A 16 -9.51 -18.89 -2.12
N PHE A 17 -8.74 -19.61 -2.93
CA PHE A 17 -7.96 -20.77 -2.46
C PHE A 17 -6.99 -20.38 -1.32
N CYS A 18 -6.25 -19.29 -1.48
CA CYS A 18 -5.34 -18.81 -0.45
C CYS A 18 -6.09 -18.37 0.81
N PHE A 19 -7.22 -17.67 0.66
CA PHE A 19 -8.05 -17.22 1.76
C PHE A 19 -8.62 -18.39 2.57
N ALA A 20 -9.12 -19.43 1.91
CA ALA A 20 -9.57 -20.66 2.56
C ALA A 20 -8.46 -21.38 3.36
N LYS A 21 -7.19 -21.08 3.08
CA LYS A 21 -6.01 -21.58 3.82
C LYS A 21 -5.45 -20.55 4.82
N GLY A 22 -6.23 -19.51 5.15
CA GLY A 22 -5.85 -18.48 6.11
C GLY A 22 -4.82 -17.45 5.60
N ILE A 23 -4.57 -17.37 4.29
CA ILE A 23 -3.65 -16.42 3.69
C ILE A 23 -4.47 -15.25 3.13
N ARG A 24 -4.25 -14.05 3.66
CA ARG A 24 -4.96 -12.83 3.25
C ARG A 24 -4.16 -12.06 2.19
N THR A 25 -4.88 -11.35 1.33
CA THR A 25 -4.31 -10.35 0.43
C THR A 25 -3.73 -9.17 1.20
N SER A 26 -2.78 -8.48 0.61
CA SER A 26 -2.12 -7.32 1.22
C SER A 26 -2.62 -6.00 0.61
N ALA A 27 -2.35 -4.87 1.27
CA ALA A 27 -2.59 -3.53 0.72
C ALA A 27 -1.90 -3.32 -0.65
N ALA A 28 -0.78 -4.03 -0.89
CA ALA A 28 -0.10 -4.05 -2.17
C ALA A 28 -0.96 -4.58 -3.32
N ASP A 29 -1.89 -5.50 -3.04
CA ASP A 29 -2.80 -6.05 -4.03
C ASP A 29 -3.80 -4.98 -4.51
N SER A 30 -4.40 -4.23 -3.57
CA SER A 30 -5.33 -3.13 -3.89
C SER A 30 -4.68 -2.05 -4.76
N VAL A 31 -3.45 -1.64 -4.44
CA VAL A 31 -2.71 -0.65 -5.24
C VAL A 31 -2.52 -1.14 -6.67
N GLN A 32 -2.15 -2.41 -6.88
CA GLN A 32 -1.96 -2.97 -8.22
C GLN A 32 -3.28 -3.03 -9.00
N HIS A 33 -4.40 -3.38 -8.36
CA HIS A 33 -5.73 -3.31 -8.98
C HIS A 33 -6.06 -1.89 -9.43
N TYR A 34 -5.83 -0.88 -8.58
CA TYR A 34 -6.07 0.51 -8.94
C TYR A 34 -5.16 0.99 -10.08
N MET A 35 -3.89 0.55 -10.12
CA MET A 35 -2.99 0.83 -11.24
C MET A 35 -3.52 0.21 -12.54
N ALA A 36 -3.94 -1.06 -12.51
CA ALA A 36 -4.51 -1.73 -13.66
C ALA A 36 -5.77 -1.02 -14.17
N HIS A 37 -6.74 -0.73 -13.28
CA HIS A 37 -7.97 0.00 -13.63
C HIS A 37 -7.68 1.38 -14.24
N GLY A 38 -6.72 2.13 -13.67
CA GLY A 38 -6.33 3.43 -14.20
C GLY A 38 -5.74 3.35 -15.61
N LEU A 39 -4.97 2.29 -15.89
CA LEU A 39 -4.44 2.03 -17.24
C LEU A 39 -5.51 1.58 -18.22
N GLU A 40 -6.39 0.65 -17.81
CA GLU A 40 -7.50 0.15 -18.61
C GLU A 40 -8.48 1.26 -19.02
N ALA A 41 -8.63 2.30 -18.19
CA ALA A 41 -9.48 3.46 -18.46
C ALA A 41 -8.90 4.43 -19.52
N MET A 42 -7.67 4.21 -20.00
CA MET A 42 -7.04 5.05 -21.02
C MET A 42 -7.30 4.51 -22.43
N ASP A 43 -7.73 5.38 -23.37
CA ASP A 43 -7.99 5.00 -24.77
C ASP A 43 -6.71 4.49 -25.46
N LYS A 44 -5.56 5.11 -25.17
CA LYS A 44 -4.27 4.72 -25.76
C LYS A 44 -3.72 3.37 -25.27
N VAL A 45 -4.32 2.78 -24.23
CA VAL A 45 -3.96 1.45 -23.70
C VAL A 45 -4.85 0.40 -24.35
N GLU A 46 -4.23 -0.48 -25.13
CA GLU A 46 -4.90 -1.55 -25.87
C GLU A 46 -5.11 -2.79 -25.00
N SER A 47 -4.09 -3.16 -24.19
CA SER A 47 -4.21 -4.24 -23.24
C SER A 47 -3.44 -3.99 -21.96
N VAL A 48 -3.94 -4.56 -20.86
CA VAL A 48 -3.29 -4.62 -19.56
C VAL A 48 -3.29 -6.09 -19.14
N ASP A 49 -2.18 -6.77 -19.40
CA ASP A 49 -1.98 -8.13 -18.96
C ASP A 49 -1.26 -8.15 -17.61
N VAL A 50 -1.61 -9.07 -16.75
CA VAL A 50 -1.03 -9.27 -15.42
C VAL A 50 -0.40 -10.64 -15.34
N ILE A 51 0.85 -10.72 -14.88
CA ILE A 51 1.49 -11.96 -14.46
C ILE A 51 1.89 -11.81 -12.99
N GLY A 52 1.19 -12.52 -12.14
CA GLY A 52 1.33 -12.40 -10.70
C GLY A 52 1.72 -13.70 -10.00
N ALA A 53 2.29 -13.55 -8.81
CA ALA A 53 2.61 -14.69 -7.94
C ALA A 53 2.31 -14.38 -6.47
N VAL A 54 1.59 -15.28 -5.80
CA VAL A 54 1.38 -15.21 -4.35
C VAL A 54 2.71 -15.44 -3.64
N ARG A 55 2.98 -14.67 -2.59
CA ARG A 55 4.14 -14.83 -1.71
C ARG A 55 3.75 -15.64 -0.48
N LEU A 56 3.94 -16.96 -0.56
CA LEU A 56 3.64 -17.87 0.54
C LEU A 56 4.79 -17.96 1.55
N LYS A 57 4.45 -18.23 2.81
CA LYS A 57 5.42 -18.85 3.74
C LYS A 57 5.76 -20.24 3.20
N THR A 58 7.00 -20.68 3.30
CA THR A 58 7.42 -22.01 2.80
C THR A 58 6.74 -23.13 3.61
N TRP A 59 6.38 -24.21 2.93
CA TRP A 59 5.94 -25.44 3.59
C TRP A 59 7.04 -25.93 4.58
N PRO A 60 6.71 -26.45 5.78
CA PRO A 60 5.38 -26.69 6.33
C PRO A 60 4.76 -25.52 7.12
N ARG A 61 5.35 -24.31 7.05
CA ARG A 61 4.79 -23.11 7.73
C ARG A 61 3.46 -22.63 7.13
N THR A 62 3.07 -23.17 6.01
CA THR A 62 1.72 -23.11 5.43
C THR A 62 1.31 -24.49 4.99
N SER A 63 0.01 -24.78 4.92
CA SER A 63 -0.52 -26.03 4.40
C SER A 63 -0.42 -26.17 2.88
N ILE A 64 -0.05 -25.08 2.16
CA ILE A 64 0.05 -25.06 0.71
C ILE A 64 1.44 -25.56 0.28
N LEU A 65 1.49 -26.80 -0.23
CA LEU A 65 2.69 -27.39 -0.84
C LEU A 65 2.78 -27.06 -2.33
N HIS A 66 1.66 -27.03 -3.03
CA HIS A 66 1.57 -26.72 -4.46
C HIS A 66 0.52 -25.65 -4.69
N LEU A 67 0.83 -24.68 -5.52
CA LEU A 67 -0.09 -23.68 -6.03
C LEU A 67 -0.23 -23.89 -7.53
N ASP A 68 -1.46 -24.05 -8.01
CA ASP A 68 -1.75 -24.22 -9.43
C ASP A 68 -1.69 -22.86 -10.16
N SER A 69 -1.38 -22.91 -11.45
CA SER A 69 -1.54 -21.75 -12.32
C SER A 69 -3.00 -21.54 -12.65
N ALA A 70 -3.43 -20.29 -12.70
CA ALA A 70 -4.77 -19.91 -13.13
C ALA A 70 -4.73 -18.70 -14.05
N VAL A 71 -5.71 -18.59 -14.94
CA VAL A 71 -5.88 -17.45 -15.85
C VAL A 71 -7.31 -16.94 -15.72
N GLN A 72 -7.44 -15.63 -15.61
CA GLN A 72 -8.71 -14.92 -15.57
C GLN A 72 -8.73 -13.84 -16.65
N LYS A 73 -9.83 -13.69 -17.32
CA LYS A 73 -10.03 -12.58 -18.28
C LYS A 73 -10.23 -11.29 -17.50
N ALA A 74 -9.54 -10.23 -17.89
CA ALA A 74 -9.69 -8.86 -17.39
C ALA A 74 -10.45 -8.01 -18.45
N SER A 75 -10.76 -6.76 -18.13
CA SER A 75 -11.51 -5.88 -19.04
C SER A 75 -10.75 -5.61 -20.35
N LYS A 76 -9.44 -5.34 -20.26
CA LYS A 76 -8.54 -5.12 -21.42
C LYS A 76 -7.34 -6.06 -21.42
N GLY A 77 -7.52 -7.37 -21.14
CA GLY A 77 -6.40 -8.31 -21.15
C GLY A 77 -6.64 -9.57 -20.33
N THR A 78 -5.57 -10.12 -19.78
CA THR A 78 -5.61 -11.35 -18.99
C THR A 78 -4.80 -11.21 -17.70
N MET A 79 -5.27 -11.88 -16.67
CA MET A 79 -4.54 -12.01 -15.39
C MET A 79 -4.11 -13.46 -15.22
N THR A 80 -2.81 -13.69 -15.16
CA THR A 80 -2.21 -15.02 -14.96
C THR A 80 -1.59 -15.08 -13.57
N GLY A 81 -2.10 -15.98 -12.73
CA GLY A 81 -1.44 -16.39 -11.49
C GLY A 81 -0.49 -17.55 -11.79
N VAL A 82 0.81 -17.41 -11.53
CA VAL A 82 1.74 -18.50 -11.78
C VAL A 82 1.73 -19.52 -10.64
N GLY A 83 1.64 -20.79 -11.01
CA GLY A 83 1.77 -21.90 -10.09
C GLY A 83 3.22 -22.26 -9.80
N TYR A 84 3.47 -22.83 -8.63
CA TYR A 84 4.79 -23.34 -8.25
C TYR A 84 4.73 -24.28 -7.04
N LEU A 85 5.77 -25.12 -6.90
CA LEU A 85 5.97 -25.93 -5.69
C LEU A 85 6.58 -25.08 -4.57
N ASN A 86 5.94 -25.10 -3.39
CA ASN A 86 6.32 -24.30 -2.23
C ASN A 86 7.22 -25.08 -1.27
N LEU A 87 8.32 -25.62 -1.79
CA LEU A 87 9.31 -26.41 -1.04
C LEU A 87 10.22 -25.55 -0.17
N PRO A 88 10.68 -26.06 0.99
CA PRO A 88 11.75 -25.43 1.76
C PRO A 88 12.97 -25.17 0.86
N MET A 89 13.59 -23.99 1.02
CA MET A 89 14.77 -23.55 0.25
C MET A 89 14.57 -23.40 -1.26
N GLY A 90 13.59 -24.06 -1.88
CA GLY A 90 13.35 -24.04 -3.34
C GLY A 90 12.26 -23.09 -3.83
N SER A 91 11.25 -22.78 -2.99
CA SER A 91 10.05 -22.04 -3.42
C SER A 91 10.33 -20.68 -4.06
N PHE A 92 11.35 -19.98 -3.61
CA PHE A 92 11.76 -18.70 -4.18
C PHE A 92 12.23 -18.85 -5.64
N LEU A 93 13.09 -19.83 -5.92
CA LEU A 93 13.63 -20.09 -7.26
C LEU A 93 12.59 -20.69 -8.20
N LEU A 94 11.73 -21.58 -7.69
CA LEU A 94 10.66 -22.18 -8.48
C LEU A 94 9.62 -21.12 -8.90
N ARG A 95 9.23 -20.23 -7.98
CA ARG A 95 8.37 -19.09 -8.28
C ARG A 95 9.01 -18.12 -9.27
N GLU A 96 10.29 -17.81 -9.10
CA GLU A 96 11.04 -16.99 -10.06
C GLU A 96 11.06 -17.62 -11.45
N HIS A 97 11.33 -18.92 -11.53
CA HIS A 97 11.33 -19.65 -12.80
C HIS A 97 9.97 -19.60 -13.49
N ALA A 98 8.89 -19.84 -12.75
CA ALA A 98 7.53 -19.78 -13.26
C ALA A 98 7.18 -18.37 -13.80
N LEU A 99 7.50 -17.30 -13.04
CA LEU A 99 7.31 -15.91 -13.46
C LEU A 99 8.09 -15.58 -14.74
N VAL A 100 9.37 -15.97 -14.79
CA VAL A 100 10.23 -15.73 -15.95
C VAL A 100 9.74 -16.50 -17.17
N SER A 101 9.29 -17.75 -16.99
CA SER A 101 8.73 -18.57 -18.07
C SER A 101 7.49 -17.94 -18.67
N GLU A 102 6.55 -17.50 -17.83
CA GLU A 102 5.30 -16.88 -18.30
C GLU A 102 5.56 -15.52 -18.95
N ALA A 103 6.44 -14.68 -18.37
CA ALA A 103 6.88 -13.43 -18.98
C ALA A 103 7.54 -13.63 -20.36
N LYS A 104 8.29 -14.71 -20.54
CA LYS A 104 8.88 -15.07 -21.85
C LYS A 104 7.81 -15.45 -22.88
N LYS A 105 6.75 -16.17 -22.48
CA LYS A 105 5.63 -16.53 -23.37
C LYS A 105 4.88 -15.27 -23.77
N TRP A 106 4.59 -14.39 -22.81
CA TRP A 106 3.97 -13.11 -23.07
C TRP A 106 4.80 -12.27 -24.05
N ALA A 107 6.08 -12.12 -23.82
CA ALA A 107 6.98 -11.37 -24.70
C ALA A 107 7.08 -11.96 -26.11
N LYS A 108 6.98 -13.29 -26.26
CA LYS A 108 6.92 -13.95 -27.60
C LYS A 108 5.65 -13.56 -28.35
N LYS A 109 4.50 -13.51 -27.66
CA LYS A 109 3.21 -13.12 -28.23
C LYS A 109 3.19 -11.66 -28.67
N HIS A 110 3.89 -10.77 -27.95
CA HIS A 110 3.87 -9.31 -28.17
C HIS A 110 5.17 -8.78 -28.79
N ARG A 111 5.99 -9.65 -29.42
CA ARG A 111 7.31 -9.26 -29.94
C ARG A 111 7.28 -8.14 -30.99
N ASP A 112 6.19 -8.06 -31.75
CA ASP A 112 6.01 -7.12 -32.85
C ASP A 112 5.25 -5.85 -32.42
N ALA A 113 4.91 -5.71 -31.11
CA ALA A 113 4.27 -4.53 -30.59
C ALA A 113 5.26 -3.34 -30.52
N SER A 114 4.85 -2.22 -31.09
CA SER A 114 5.70 -1.02 -31.20
C SER A 114 5.81 -0.24 -29.89
N ASP A 115 4.82 -0.35 -28.99
CA ASP A 115 4.71 0.41 -27.74
C ASP A 115 4.36 -0.53 -26.57
N VAL A 116 5.38 -0.90 -25.81
CA VAL A 116 5.29 -1.86 -24.69
C VAL A 116 5.77 -1.22 -23.39
N MET A 117 4.96 -1.30 -22.36
CA MET A 117 5.32 -0.94 -20.97
C MET A 117 5.27 -2.15 -20.08
N VAL A 118 6.34 -2.37 -19.31
CA VAL A 118 6.40 -3.41 -18.26
C VAL A 118 6.44 -2.72 -16.90
N LEU A 119 5.33 -2.80 -16.17
CA LEU A 119 5.19 -2.22 -14.84
C LEU A 119 5.44 -3.27 -13.77
N VAL A 120 6.47 -3.08 -12.96
CA VAL A 120 6.91 -4.02 -11.93
C VAL A 120 6.48 -3.51 -10.55
N TYR A 121 5.71 -4.28 -9.82
CA TYR A 121 5.33 -4.01 -8.44
C TYR A 121 5.72 -5.20 -7.55
N SER A 122 6.66 -5.13 -6.66
CA SER A 122 7.51 -4.06 -6.16
C SER A 122 8.99 -4.40 -6.43
N MET A 123 9.94 -3.73 -5.75
CA MET A 123 11.38 -3.99 -5.83
C MET A 123 11.74 -5.38 -5.26
N HIS A 124 11.41 -6.43 -6.03
CA HIS A 124 11.56 -7.84 -5.69
C HIS A 124 12.21 -8.60 -6.86
N SER A 125 13.33 -9.27 -6.60
CA SER A 125 14.18 -9.81 -7.70
C SER A 125 13.47 -10.76 -8.66
N PRO A 126 12.52 -11.64 -8.29
CA PRO A 126 11.79 -12.48 -9.24
C PRO A 126 10.98 -11.69 -10.28
N PHE A 127 10.27 -10.63 -9.87
CA PHE A 127 9.51 -9.77 -10.78
C PHE A 127 10.43 -8.96 -11.69
N MET A 128 11.51 -8.40 -11.14
CA MET A 128 12.50 -7.67 -11.92
C MET A 128 13.22 -8.58 -12.93
N LYS A 129 13.47 -9.85 -12.58
CA LYS A 129 14.05 -10.83 -13.50
C LYS A 129 13.10 -11.21 -14.63
N ALA A 130 11.80 -11.30 -14.33
CA ALA A 130 10.75 -11.49 -15.34
C ALA A 130 10.70 -10.27 -16.30
N ALA A 131 10.74 -9.04 -15.79
CA ALA A 131 10.79 -7.82 -16.61
C ALA A 131 12.06 -7.77 -17.49
N LYS A 132 13.24 -8.12 -16.95
CA LYS A 132 14.47 -8.27 -17.73
C LYS A 132 14.30 -9.28 -18.87
N ALA A 133 13.60 -10.38 -18.62
CA ALA A 133 13.37 -11.40 -19.64
C ALA A 133 12.45 -10.89 -20.78
N VAL A 134 11.50 -10.01 -20.48
CA VAL A 134 10.70 -9.29 -21.48
C VAL A 134 11.58 -8.32 -22.25
N LYS A 135 12.30 -7.43 -21.57
CA LYS A 135 13.17 -6.41 -22.22
C LYS A 135 14.23 -7.02 -23.15
N LYS A 136 14.75 -8.20 -22.81
CA LYS A 136 15.67 -8.92 -23.70
C LYS A 136 15.02 -9.41 -24.99
N ARG A 137 13.69 -9.61 -25.05
CA ARG A 137 12.94 -10.05 -26.23
C ARG A 137 12.32 -8.91 -26.99
N ILE A 138 11.93 -7.87 -26.28
CA ILE A 138 11.37 -6.63 -26.79
C ILE A 138 12.26 -5.49 -26.29
N PRO A 139 13.39 -5.19 -26.97
CA PRO A 139 14.36 -4.18 -26.49
C PRO A 139 13.76 -2.78 -26.33
N THR A 140 12.72 -2.46 -27.08
CA THR A 140 11.96 -1.20 -27.02
C THR A 140 11.03 -1.11 -25.82
N ALA A 141 10.75 -2.23 -25.11
CA ALA A 141 9.89 -2.23 -23.94
C ALA A 141 10.45 -1.32 -22.82
N ARG A 142 9.60 -0.46 -22.28
CA ARG A 142 9.95 0.44 -21.18
C ARG A 142 9.63 -0.26 -19.86
N VAL A 143 10.66 -0.54 -19.06
CA VAL A 143 10.54 -1.18 -17.75
C VAL A 143 10.43 -0.11 -16.67
N VAL A 144 9.32 -0.11 -15.93
CA VAL A 144 8.99 0.82 -14.86
C VAL A 144 8.88 0.06 -13.55
N LEU A 145 9.65 0.47 -12.54
CA LEU A 145 9.67 -0.19 -11.24
C LEU A 145 9.00 0.67 -10.18
N THR A 146 7.93 0.16 -9.57
CA THR A 146 7.33 0.77 -8.38
C THR A 146 8.07 0.31 -7.13
N VAL A 147 8.60 1.27 -6.37
CA VAL A 147 9.32 1.04 -5.11
C VAL A 147 8.41 1.43 -3.95
N ALA A 148 7.61 0.48 -3.49
CA ALA A 148 6.73 0.68 -2.34
C ALA A 148 7.49 0.59 -1.01
N ASP A 149 8.49 -0.29 -0.95
CA ASP A 149 9.33 -0.51 0.21
C ASP A 149 10.79 -0.71 -0.21
N LEU A 150 11.70 -0.25 0.62
CA LEU A 150 13.13 -0.54 0.44
C LEU A 150 13.45 -1.91 1.06
N PRO A 151 14.02 -2.86 0.30
CA PRO A 151 14.19 -4.24 0.74
C PRO A 151 14.97 -4.40 2.06
N LEU A 152 15.98 -3.55 2.31
CA LEU A 152 16.80 -3.62 3.52
C LEU A 152 16.12 -3.05 4.77
N TYR A 153 15.06 -2.26 4.61
CA TYR A 153 14.28 -1.68 5.73
C TYR A 153 13.07 -2.51 6.14
N MET A 154 12.72 -3.56 5.40
CA MET A 154 11.70 -4.50 5.82
C MET A 154 12.18 -5.32 7.03
N ASP A 155 11.26 -5.82 7.88
CA ASP A 155 11.57 -6.56 9.11
C ASP A 155 12.71 -7.59 8.93
N MET A 156 13.76 -7.44 9.72
CA MET A 156 15.01 -8.22 9.63
C MET A 156 15.28 -9.03 10.91
N ARG A 157 14.26 -9.59 11.52
CA ARG A 157 14.45 -10.48 12.68
C ARG A 157 15.10 -11.79 12.22
N GLY A 158 16.26 -12.11 12.81
CA GLY A 158 17.03 -13.34 12.59
C GLY A 158 18.18 -13.23 11.57
N THR A 159 19.33 -13.84 11.90
CA THR A 159 20.60 -13.73 11.16
C THR A 159 20.50 -14.31 9.75
N VAL A 160 19.86 -15.48 9.59
CA VAL A 160 19.68 -16.13 8.28
C VAL A 160 18.84 -15.26 7.35
N ARG A 161 17.76 -14.64 7.86
CA ARG A 161 16.95 -13.74 7.05
C ARG A 161 17.74 -12.51 6.59
N LYS A 162 18.59 -11.94 7.44
CA LYS A 162 19.47 -10.82 7.08
C LYS A 162 20.39 -11.19 5.93
N LEU A 163 21.00 -12.39 5.99
CA LEU A 163 21.89 -12.88 4.93
C LEU A 163 21.13 -13.06 3.61
N LEU A 164 19.99 -13.76 3.62
CA LEU A 164 19.18 -13.97 2.42
C LEU A 164 18.72 -12.65 1.79
N LYS A 165 18.34 -11.66 2.60
CA LYS A 165 18.00 -10.31 2.11
C LYS A 165 19.20 -9.58 1.50
N LYS A 166 20.39 -9.70 2.08
CA LYS A 166 21.60 -9.13 1.49
C LYS A 166 21.92 -9.79 0.13
N MET A 167 21.72 -11.09 0.01
CA MET A 167 21.88 -11.78 -1.27
C MET A 167 20.84 -11.34 -2.30
N ASP A 168 19.57 -11.22 -1.91
CA ASP A 168 18.51 -10.71 -2.79
C ASP A 168 18.75 -9.25 -3.18
N TRP A 169 19.26 -8.42 -2.26
CA TRP A 169 19.65 -7.03 -2.56
C TRP A 169 20.72 -6.95 -3.65
N ARG A 170 21.77 -7.79 -3.59
CA ARG A 170 22.78 -7.86 -4.66
C ARG A 170 22.16 -8.25 -6.01
N ARG A 171 21.17 -9.17 -6.01
CA ARG A 171 20.45 -9.55 -7.22
C ARG A 171 19.60 -8.39 -7.75
N ILE A 172 18.93 -7.65 -6.87
CA ILE A 172 18.17 -6.46 -7.22
C ILE A 172 19.09 -5.42 -7.86
N GLN A 173 20.22 -5.10 -7.23
CA GLN A 173 21.20 -4.15 -7.77
C GLN A 173 21.67 -4.55 -9.19
N ALA A 174 21.94 -5.82 -9.43
CA ALA A 174 22.32 -6.34 -10.76
C ALA A 174 21.18 -6.28 -11.80
N LEU A 175 19.93 -6.07 -11.37
CA LEU A 175 18.76 -5.94 -12.22
C LEU A 175 18.35 -4.46 -12.45
N MET A 176 18.78 -3.53 -11.59
CA MET A 176 18.47 -2.10 -11.72
C MET A 176 18.86 -1.48 -13.07
N PRO A 177 19.98 -1.85 -13.73
CA PRO A 177 20.30 -1.33 -15.06
C PRO A 177 19.28 -1.63 -16.16
N PHE A 178 18.36 -2.59 -15.95
CA PHE A 178 17.28 -2.92 -16.88
C PHE A 178 15.99 -2.13 -16.62
N VAL A 179 15.98 -1.27 -15.59
CA VAL A 179 14.85 -0.41 -15.25
C VAL A 179 15.05 0.95 -15.90
N ASP A 180 14.06 1.40 -16.66
CA ASP A 180 14.11 2.68 -17.37
C ASP A 180 13.65 3.84 -16.49
N LYS A 181 12.57 3.63 -15.70
CA LYS A 181 11.97 4.64 -14.83
C LYS A 181 11.52 4.02 -13.49
N TYR A 182 11.47 4.84 -12.44
CA TYR A 182 11.10 4.44 -11.09
C TYR A 182 9.91 5.25 -10.58
N LEU A 183 8.95 4.57 -9.95
CA LEU A 183 7.85 5.17 -9.21
C LEU A 183 8.15 4.98 -7.71
N LEU A 184 8.45 6.06 -7.02
CA LEU A 184 8.92 6.04 -5.63
C LEU A 184 7.84 6.53 -4.69
N TYR A 185 7.64 5.89 -3.55
CA TYR A 185 6.67 6.36 -2.57
C TYR A 185 7.10 7.67 -1.90
N THR A 186 8.39 7.94 -1.82
CA THR A 186 8.90 9.22 -1.31
C THR A 186 10.16 9.64 -2.08
N LYS A 187 10.43 10.95 -2.14
CA LYS A 187 11.64 11.48 -2.77
C LYS A 187 12.95 10.96 -2.15
N TYR A 188 12.94 10.66 -0.85
CA TYR A 188 14.12 10.13 -0.13
C TYR A 188 14.57 8.75 -0.61
N MET A 189 13.69 8.01 -1.28
CA MET A 189 14.07 6.73 -1.90
C MET A 189 15.01 6.94 -3.09
N ALA A 190 14.92 8.07 -3.80
CA ALA A 190 15.82 8.38 -4.90
C ALA A 190 17.26 8.55 -4.42
N ASP A 191 17.46 9.29 -3.33
CA ASP A 191 18.78 9.47 -2.71
C ASP A 191 19.36 8.14 -2.23
N TYR A 192 18.52 7.33 -1.55
CA TYR A 192 18.95 6.02 -1.07
C TYR A 192 19.36 5.06 -2.20
N LEU A 193 18.64 5.09 -3.31
CA LEU A 193 18.91 4.25 -4.48
C LEU A 193 19.92 4.89 -5.45
N GLN A 194 20.38 6.10 -5.18
CA GLN A 194 21.30 6.90 -6.03
C GLN A 194 20.77 7.04 -7.47
N LEU A 195 19.48 7.34 -7.60
CA LEU A 195 18.84 7.49 -8.91
C LEU A 195 19.06 8.90 -9.47
N PRO A 196 19.49 9.03 -10.73
CA PRO A 196 19.64 10.34 -11.37
C PRO A 196 18.28 11.02 -11.60
N GLU A 197 18.29 12.34 -11.64
CA GLU A 197 17.10 13.13 -12.01
C GLU A 197 16.52 12.68 -13.36
N GLY A 198 15.21 12.83 -13.50
CA GLY A 198 14.49 12.40 -14.70
C GLY A 198 14.27 10.88 -14.83
N LYS A 199 14.90 10.06 -13.99
CA LYS A 199 14.64 8.61 -13.95
C LYS A 199 13.57 8.18 -12.94
N TRP A 200 13.08 9.09 -12.10
CA TRP A 200 12.09 8.77 -11.08
C TRP A 200 11.03 9.87 -10.94
N MET A 201 9.89 9.49 -10.44
CA MET A 201 8.86 10.39 -9.93
C MET A 201 8.33 9.89 -8.59
N VAL A 202 7.79 10.80 -7.80
CA VAL A 202 7.09 10.42 -6.57
C VAL A 202 5.70 9.87 -6.94
N PHE A 203 5.40 8.71 -6.39
CA PHE A 203 4.16 7.97 -6.57
C PHE A 203 3.72 7.49 -5.17
N GLU A 204 3.07 8.35 -4.41
CA GLU A 204 2.69 8.09 -3.01
C GLU A 204 1.65 6.96 -2.90
N GLY A 205 0.91 6.75 -3.95
CA GLY A 205 -0.21 5.82 -4.06
C GLY A 205 -1.33 6.38 -4.91
N LEU A 206 -2.41 5.65 -4.97
CA LEU A 206 -3.64 6.04 -5.67
C LEU A 206 -4.82 5.32 -5.01
N ILE A 207 -6.02 5.80 -5.31
CA ILE A 207 -7.26 5.21 -4.79
C ILE A 207 -8.29 5.04 -5.91
N ASP A 208 -9.18 4.07 -5.74
CA ASP A 208 -10.35 3.95 -6.60
C ASP A 208 -11.43 4.94 -6.16
N ASN A 209 -12.03 5.66 -7.12
CA ASN A 209 -13.07 6.64 -6.84
C ASN A 209 -14.33 6.03 -6.21
N SER A 210 -14.59 4.74 -6.41
CA SER A 210 -15.72 4.04 -5.76
C SER A 210 -15.56 3.97 -4.24
N ARG A 211 -14.34 4.10 -3.73
CA ARG A 211 -14.05 4.10 -2.29
C ARG A 211 -14.05 5.48 -1.65
N VAL A 212 -14.19 6.54 -2.44
CA VAL A 212 -14.13 7.93 -1.98
C VAL A 212 -15.54 8.49 -1.83
N VAL A 213 -15.89 8.97 -0.65
CA VAL A 213 -17.21 9.56 -0.40
C VAL A 213 -17.45 10.80 -1.26
N THR A 214 -18.72 11.04 -1.62
CA THR A 214 -19.14 12.15 -2.48
C THR A 214 -19.91 13.25 -1.76
N GLY A 215 -20.27 13.00 -0.51
CA GLY A 215 -21.07 13.94 0.29
C GLY A 215 -21.02 13.63 1.78
N PRO A 216 -21.73 14.42 2.59
CA PRO A 216 -21.80 14.24 4.03
C PRO A 216 -22.20 12.83 4.44
N GLN A 217 -21.60 12.34 5.50
CA GLN A 217 -21.88 11.02 6.07
C GLN A 217 -22.53 11.18 7.44
N GLU A 218 -23.46 10.30 7.76
CA GLU A 218 -24.03 10.22 9.10
C GLU A 218 -22.93 9.87 10.11
N LYS A 219 -22.87 10.63 11.21
CA LYS A 219 -21.87 10.44 12.27
C LYS A 219 -22.47 9.73 13.48
N TYR A 220 -21.63 9.06 14.24
CA TYR A 220 -22.05 8.56 15.55
C TYR A 220 -22.57 9.71 16.41
N PRO A 221 -23.59 9.46 17.26
CA PRO A 221 -24.10 10.47 18.19
C PRO A 221 -23.02 10.99 19.16
N GLU A 222 -22.13 10.11 19.59
CA GLU A 222 -20.97 10.42 20.42
C GLU A 222 -19.78 10.85 19.57
N LYS A 223 -18.89 11.66 20.13
CA LYS A 223 -17.62 11.99 19.47
C LYS A 223 -16.67 10.79 19.49
N ILE A 224 -16.55 10.10 18.37
CA ILE A 224 -15.67 8.94 18.22
C ILE A 224 -14.39 9.32 17.47
N CYS A 225 -13.26 9.19 18.16
CA CYS A 225 -11.94 9.14 17.53
C CYS A 225 -11.62 7.71 17.16
N LEU A 226 -10.96 7.49 16.01
CA LEU A 226 -10.70 6.14 15.54
C LEU A 226 -9.27 5.98 15.09
N TYR A 227 -8.62 4.91 15.57
CA TYR A 227 -7.39 4.36 15.01
C TYR A 227 -7.70 3.04 14.31
N ALA A 228 -7.31 2.91 13.05
CA ALA A 228 -7.42 1.65 12.33
C ALA A 228 -6.06 1.23 11.77
N GLY A 229 -5.49 0.12 12.26
CA GLY A 229 -4.20 -0.27 11.77
C GLY A 229 -3.47 -1.43 12.42
N ASN A 230 -2.18 -1.53 12.09
CA ASN A 230 -1.31 -2.52 12.70
C ASN A 230 -1.04 -2.14 14.17
N LEU A 231 -1.29 -3.08 15.08
CA LEU A 231 -1.05 -2.92 16.51
C LEU A 231 0.37 -3.39 16.86
N ASP A 232 1.32 -2.50 16.66
CA ASP A 232 2.72 -2.63 17.06
C ASP A 232 3.13 -1.31 17.73
N ALA A 233 3.77 -1.39 18.90
CA ALA A 233 4.16 -0.22 19.70
C ALA A 233 4.93 0.84 18.90
N ARG A 234 5.68 0.42 17.87
CA ARG A 234 6.40 1.31 16.95
C ARG A 234 5.52 2.30 16.20
N TYR A 235 4.23 2.07 16.12
CA TYR A 235 3.29 2.97 15.42
C TYR A 235 2.62 4.00 16.32
N GLY A 236 3.09 4.19 17.57
CA GLY A 236 2.67 5.26 18.45
C GLY A 236 1.33 5.04 19.14
N ILE A 237 0.79 3.81 19.11
CA ILE A 237 -0.50 3.50 19.71
C ILE A 237 -0.50 3.71 21.23
N ASP A 238 0.61 3.42 21.91
CA ASP A 238 0.73 3.63 23.36
C ASP A 238 0.61 5.10 23.75
N THR A 239 1.33 5.98 23.02
CA THR A 239 1.24 7.44 23.21
C THR A 239 -0.17 7.96 22.96
N LEU A 240 -0.91 7.38 22.00
CA LEU A 240 -2.28 7.74 21.71
C LEU A 240 -3.21 7.31 22.87
N ILE A 241 -3.05 6.10 23.39
CA ILE A 241 -3.83 5.63 24.57
C ILE A 241 -3.57 6.52 25.78
N ASP A 242 -2.29 6.86 26.03
CA ASP A 242 -1.92 7.76 27.13
C ASP A 242 -2.46 9.18 26.95
N ALA A 243 -2.59 9.65 25.71
CA ALA A 243 -3.26 10.91 25.40
C ALA A 243 -4.74 10.90 25.81
N PHE A 244 -5.46 9.79 25.51
CA PHE A 244 -6.88 9.68 25.89
C PHE A 244 -7.11 9.61 27.41
N ARG A 245 -6.12 9.22 28.20
CA ARG A 245 -6.15 9.37 29.67
C ARG A 245 -6.09 10.84 30.14
N LYS A 246 -5.63 11.74 29.27
CA LYS A 246 -5.39 13.17 29.56
C LYS A 246 -6.37 14.10 28.82
N CYS A 247 -7.07 13.61 27.80
CA CYS A 247 -8.10 14.37 27.08
C CYS A 247 -9.20 14.87 28.04
N ARG A 248 -9.62 16.10 27.82
CA ARG A 248 -10.71 16.75 28.55
C ARG A 248 -12.07 16.54 27.87
N SER A 249 -12.05 16.25 26.57
CA SER A 249 -13.25 15.97 25.80
C SER A 249 -13.87 14.63 26.22
N GLU A 250 -15.19 14.52 26.16
CA GLU A 250 -15.94 13.26 26.39
C GLU A 250 -15.84 12.27 25.23
N ALA A 251 -14.84 12.47 24.33
CA ALA A 251 -14.68 11.63 23.16
C ALA A 251 -14.15 10.24 23.54
N LYS A 252 -14.60 9.23 22.80
CA LYS A 252 -14.10 7.86 22.90
C LYS A 252 -13.08 7.55 21.80
N LEU A 253 -12.08 6.74 22.11
CA LEU A 253 -11.16 6.18 21.14
C LEU A 253 -11.56 4.73 20.81
N TYR A 254 -11.87 4.47 19.56
CA TYR A 254 -12.04 3.11 19.04
C TYR A 254 -10.75 2.67 18.32
N ILE A 255 -10.22 1.51 18.72
CA ILE A 255 -9.01 0.92 18.16
C ILE A 255 -9.39 -0.32 17.37
N TYR A 256 -9.15 -0.30 16.06
CA TYR A 256 -9.36 -1.43 15.16
C TYR A 256 -8.02 -1.92 14.59
N GLY A 257 -7.91 -3.24 14.42
CA GLY A 257 -6.79 -3.87 13.76
C GLY A 257 -6.22 -5.05 14.52
N ALA A 258 -5.11 -5.56 14.01
CA ALA A 258 -4.36 -6.64 14.62
C ALA A 258 -2.87 -6.40 14.47
N GLY A 259 -2.06 -7.04 15.30
CA GLY A 259 -0.61 -6.92 15.26
C GLY A 259 0.07 -7.74 16.36
N PHE A 260 1.36 -7.54 16.49
CA PHE A 260 2.16 -8.25 17.50
C PHE A 260 1.69 -7.93 18.92
N ASP A 261 1.24 -6.69 19.16
CA ASP A 261 0.87 -6.19 20.48
C ASP A 261 -0.65 -6.25 20.77
N SER A 262 -1.46 -6.92 19.92
CA SER A 262 -2.93 -6.91 20.07
C SER A 262 -3.42 -7.31 21.46
N GLY A 263 -2.88 -8.40 22.03
CA GLY A 263 -3.26 -8.85 23.37
C GLY A 263 -2.85 -7.87 24.48
N ARG A 264 -1.67 -7.27 24.35
CA ARG A 264 -1.18 -6.24 25.29
C ARG A 264 -2.04 -4.99 25.23
N ILE A 265 -2.41 -4.54 24.02
CA ILE A 265 -3.27 -3.36 23.82
C ILE A 265 -4.67 -3.63 24.41
N ALA A 266 -5.26 -4.80 24.18
CA ALA A 266 -6.55 -5.17 24.74
C ALA A 266 -6.54 -5.06 26.28
N ALA A 267 -5.53 -5.64 26.94
CA ALA A 267 -5.38 -5.57 28.39
C ALA A 267 -5.09 -4.13 28.89
N LEU A 268 -4.34 -3.33 28.12
CA LEU A 268 -4.02 -1.95 28.48
C LEU A 268 -5.24 -1.02 28.50
N VAL A 269 -6.20 -1.26 27.61
CA VAL A 269 -7.40 -0.41 27.50
C VAL A 269 -8.58 -0.89 28.32
N GLU A 270 -8.59 -2.15 28.77
CA GLU A 270 -9.68 -2.74 29.56
C GLU A 270 -10.13 -1.87 30.77
N PRO A 271 -9.22 -1.25 31.56
CA PRO A 271 -9.63 -0.42 32.68
C PRO A 271 -10.06 1.01 32.29
N LEU A 272 -10.05 1.37 30.99
CA LEU A 272 -10.36 2.72 30.52
C LEU A 272 -11.80 2.82 30.04
N ASN A 273 -12.52 3.84 30.49
CA ASN A 273 -13.91 4.05 30.13
C ASN A 273 -14.09 4.73 28.76
N ASN A 274 -13.04 5.38 28.25
CA ASN A 274 -13.05 6.16 27.01
C ASN A 274 -12.16 5.58 25.89
N VAL A 275 -11.60 4.39 26.06
CA VAL A 275 -10.80 3.71 25.03
C VAL A 275 -11.26 2.26 24.89
N GLU A 276 -11.59 1.85 23.68
CA GLU A 276 -12.07 0.49 23.41
C GLU A 276 -11.31 -0.18 22.28
N TYR A 277 -10.80 -1.39 22.52
CA TYR A 277 -10.27 -2.26 21.46
C TYR A 277 -11.38 -3.08 20.84
N LYS A 278 -11.68 -2.83 19.57
CA LYS A 278 -12.80 -3.44 18.82
C LYS A 278 -12.35 -4.66 17.98
N GLY A 279 -11.06 -5.04 18.02
CA GLY A 279 -10.55 -6.15 17.23
C GLY A 279 -10.35 -5.82 15.76
N GLN A 280 -10.34 -6.85 14.92
CA GLN A 280 -10.12 -6.74 13.49
C GLN A 280 -11.41 -6.97 12.73
N VAL A 281 -11.70 -6.10 11.76
CA VAL A 281 -12.83 -6.18 10.83
C VAL A 281 -12.33 -6.23 9.38
N THR A 282 -13.22 -6.45 8.43
CA THR A 282 -12.89 -6.44 7.00
C THR A 282 -12.56 -5.04 6.49
N PRO A 283 -11.86 -4.91 5.34
CA PRO A 283 -11.58 -3.60 4.73
C PRO A 283 -12.82 -2.77 4.39
N ASP A 284 -13.94 -3.41 4.07
CA ASP A 284 -15.17 -2.70 3.75
C ASP A 284 -15.90 -2.25 5.02
N GLU A 285 -15.95 -3.10 6.05
CA GLU A 285 -16.51 -2.73 7.37
C GLU A 285 -15.75 -1.56 8.00
N ILE A 286 -14.41 -1.58 7.97
CA ILE A 286 -13.65 -0.48 8.57
C ILE A 286 -13.86 0.83 7.82
N LEU A 287 -14.07 0.80 6.50
CA LEU A 287 -14.38 2.00 5.73
C LEU A 287 -15.72 2.61 6.18
N GLU A 288 -16.76 1.80 6.38
CA GLU A 288 -18.06 2.27 6.88
C GLU A 288 -17.96 2.85 8.30
N ILE A 289 -17.14 2.23 9.15
CA ILE A 289 -16.88 2.73 10.51
C ILE A 289 -16.13 4.08 10.47
N MET A 290 -15.12 4.21 9.59
CA MET A 290 -14.37 5.45 9.39
C MET A 290 -15.27 6.62 8.97
N LYS A 291 -16.24 6.38 8.09
CA LYS A 291 -17.21 7.39 7.63
C LYS A 291 -18.04 7.96 8.78
N LYS A 292 -18.38 7.13 9.77
CA LYS A 292 -19.20 7.50 10.93
C LYS A 292 -18.41 8.15 12.07
N ALA A 293 -17.10 7.99 12.12
CA ALA A 293 -16.24 8.58 13.14
C ALA A 293 -16.18 10.11 13.04
N THR A 294 -15.88 10.79 14.15
CA THR A 294 -15.67 12.24 14.21
C THR A 294 -14.28 12.64 13.74
N LEU A 295 -13.26 11.85 14.12
CA LEU A 295 -11.84 12.10 13.85
C LEU A 295 -11.09 10.79 13.65
N LEU A 296 -10.25 10.70 12.62
CA LEU A 296 -9.36 9.57 12.39
C LEU A 296 -7.94 9.94 12.81
N ILE A 297 -7.27 9.07 13.56
CA ILE A 297 -5.98 9.41 14.15
C ILE A 297 -4.90 8.43 13.66
N ASN A 298 -3.78 8.96 13.17
CA ASN A 298 -2.59 8.19 12.83
C ASN A 298 -1.38 8.70 13.64
N PRO A 299 -1.11 8.09 14.81
CA PRO A 299 -0.07 8.55 15.74
C PRO A 299 1.34 8.08 15.37
N ARG A 300 1.56 7.60 14.14
CA ARG A 300 2.85 7.07 13.71
C ARG A 300 3.96 8.09 13.93
N PRO A 301 5.00 7.79 14.74
CA PRO A 301 6.06 8.73 15.04
C PRO A 301 6.87 9.13 13.80
N SER A 302 7.19 10.42 13.67
CA SER A 302 7.97 10.97 12.55
C SER A 302 9.45 10.59 12.59
N ALA A 303 9.99 10.39 13.80
CA ALA A 303 11.39 10.07 14.04
C ALA A 303 11.81 8.63 13.68
N ILE A 304 10.85 7.73 13.40
CA ILE A 304 11.18 6.37 12.96
C ILE A 304 11.91 6.45 11.62
N GLY A 305 13.14 5.90 11.54
CA GLY A 305 13.97 5.95 10.34
C GLY A 305 13.29 5.45 9.05
N LEU A 306 12.23 4.64 9.17
CA LEU A 306 11.35 4.22 8.08
C LEU A 306 10.34 5.29 7.64
N ALA A 307 10.04 6.30 8.48
CA ALA A 307 8.99 7.28 8.18
C ALA A 307 9.30 8.09 6.91
N LYS A 308 10.57 8.41 6.66
CA LYS A 308 10.99 9.12 5.46
C LYS A 308 10.89 8.31 4.17
N TYR A 309 10.89 6.97 4.26
CA TYR A 309 10.81 6.07 3.10
C TYR A 309 9.42 5.45 2.91
N SER A 310 8.40 5.97 3.57
CA SER A 310 7.06 5.38 3.53
C SER A 310 6.00 6.47 3.52
N CYS A 311 5.09 6.40 2.57
CA CYS A 311 3.83 7.13 2.63
C CYS A 311 2.75 6.18 3.18
N PRO A 312 2.09 6.50 4.30
CA PRO A 312 1.10 5.60 4.88
C PRO A 312 -0.14 5.49 3.98
N SER A 313 -0.47 4.29 3.51
CA SER A 313 -1.71 4.02 2.75
C SER A 313 -2.97 4.45 3.52
N LYS A 314 -2.92 4.43 4.84
CA LYS A 314 -4.00 4.90 5.72
C LYS A 314 -4.36 6.37 5.52
N THR A 315 -3.41 7.22 5.14
CA THR A 315 -3.71 8.62 4.84
C THR A 315 -4.74 8.71 3.71
N PHE A 316 -4.59 7.88 2.67
CA PHE A 316 -5.57 7.81 1.58
C PHE A 316 -6.93 7.24 2.05
N GLU A 317 -6.92 6.17 2.82
CA GLU A 317 -8.16 5.55 3.34
C GLU A 317 -8.92 6.52 4.26
N TYR A 318 -8.20 7.24 5.13
CA TYR A 318 -8.77 8.24 6.03
C TYR A 318 -9.39 9.40 5.25
N MET A 319 -8.63 10.00 4.34
CA MET A 319 -9.13 11.09 3.50
C MET A 319 -10.32 10.65 2.63
N ALA A 320 -10.29 9.41 2.10
CA ALA A 320 -11.35 8.85 1.28
C ALA A 320 -12.68 8.70 2.02
N SER A 321 -12.64 8.46 3.33
CA SER A 321 -13.83 8.33 4.17
C SER A 321 -14.59 9.65 4.37
N GLY A 322 -13.99 10.80 4.02
CA GLY A 322 -14.56 12.14 4.29
C GLY A 322 -14.57 12.52 5.77
N THR A 323 -13.85 11.80 6.61
CA THR A 323 -13.65 12.12 8.02
C THR A 323 -12.29 12.78 8.19
N PRO A 324 -12.16 13.87 8.97
CA PRO A 324 -10.87 14.52 9.21
C PRO A 324 -9.82 13.55 9.72
N ALA A 325 -8.61 13.65 9.18
CA ALA A 325 -7.46 12.87 9.61
C ALA A 325 -6.50 13.74 10.42
N LEU A 326 -6.11 13.30 11.61
CA LEU A 326 -5.11 13.93 12.48
C LEU A 326 -3.90 12.99 12.58
N MET A 327 -2.70 13.49 12.27
CA MET A 327 -1.51 12.66 12.21
C MET A 327 -0.23 13.42 12.53
N ASN A 328 0.86 12.73 12.78
CA ASN A 328 2.16 13.37 12.84
C ASN A 328 2.63 13.79 11.44
N LYS A 329 3.37 14.89 11.35
CA LYS A 329 3.95 15.38 10.08
C LYS A 329 5.09 14.46 9.66
N LEU A 330 4.77 13.43 8.88
CA LEU A 330 5.76 12.47 8.42
C LEU A 330 6.64 13.06 7.31
N PRO A 331 7.98 12.87 7.35
CA PRO A 331 8.88 13.38 6.32
C PRO A 331 8.56 12.87 4.90
N GLY A 332 8.00 11.66 4.80
CA GLY A 332 7.62 11.05 3.52
C GLY A 332 6.30 11.54 2.93
N LEU A 333 5.51 12.33 3.67
CA LEU A 333 4.25 12.90 3.16
C LEU A 333 4.55 14.18 2.37
N PRO A 334 4.14 14.27 1.08
CA PRO A 334 4.31 15.49 0.30
C PRO A 334 3.57 16.69 0.90
N GLU A 335 4.11 17.89 0.72
CA GLU A 335 3.51 19.12 1.28
C GLU A 335 2.13 19.43 0.71
N GLU A 336 1.82 18.95 -0.49
CA GLU A 336 0.49 19.12 -1.10
C GLU A 336 -0.66 18.55 -0.26
N TYR A 337 -0.37 17.63 0.69
CA TYR A 337 -1.37 17.06 1.61
C TYR A 337 -1.66 17.95 2.81
N ALA A 338 -0.83 18.96 3.09
CA ALA A 338 -0.98 19.81 4.28
C ALA A 338 -2.36 20.49 4.41
N PRO A 339 -3.03 20.94 3.32
CA PRO A 339 -4.37 21.52 3.42
C PRO A 339 -5.49 20.49 3.73
N TYR A 340 -5.20 19.20 3.65
CA TYR A 340 -6.20 18.12 3.68
C TYR A 340 -6.08 17.19 4.89
N VAL A 341 -5.04 17.40 5.74
CA VAL A 341 -4.83 16.65 6.98
C VAL A 341 -4.48 17.59 8.10
N LEU A 342 -4.88 17.24 9.32
CA LEU A 342 -4.50 17.95 10.53
C LEU A 342 -3.23 17.34 11.11
N PHE A 343 -2.36 18.17 11.69
CA PHE A 343 -1.13 17.69 12.28
C PHE A 343 -1.09 17.92 13.79
N PHE A 344 -0.51 16.96 14.50
CA PHE A 344 -0.09 17.17 15.87
C PHE A 344 1.05 18.19 15.91
N ASP A 345 1.05 19.05 16.92
CA ASP A 345 2.10 20.05 17.16
C ASP A 345 3.29 19.40 17.88
N GLU A 346 3.02 18.43 18.77
CA GLU A 346 4.03 17.69 19.52
C GLU A 346 3.69 16.19 19.55
N GLU A 347 4.72 15.33 19.45
CA GLU A 347 4.58 13.86 19.46
C GLU A 347 4.68 13.30 20.90
N THR A 348 3.95 13.93 21.84
CA THR A 348 3.82 13.52 23.24
C THR A 348 2.37 13.20 23.58
N ALA A 349 2.11 12.51 24.68
CA ALA A 349 0.76 12.22 25.13
C ALA A 349 -0.01 13.52 25.44
N GLU A 350 0.67 14.51 26.03
CA GLU A 350 0.13 15.84 26.34
C GLU A 350 -0.20 16.63 25.07
N GLY A 351 0.74 16.65 24.10
CA GLY A 351 0.55 17.31 22.81
C GLY A 351 -0.60 16.68 22.01
N TYR A 352 -0.69 15.35 22.03
CA TYR A 352 -1.79 14.65 21.38
C TYR A 352 -3.14 14.99 22.04
N ALA A 353 -3.22 14.95 23.39
CA ALA A 353 -4.44 15.29 24.10
C ALA A 353 -4.90 16.73 23.81
N ALA A 354 -3.98 17.70 23.91
CA ALA A 354 -4.28 19.10 23.63
C ALA A 354 -4.80 19.30 22.19
N LYS A 355 -4.18 18.66 21.20
CA LYS A 355 -4.60 18.79 19.80
C LYS A 355 -5.92 18.08 19.51
N ILE A 356 -6.17 16.93 20.12
CA ILE A 356 -7.45 16.21 20.01
C ILE A 356 -8.57 17.10 20.59
N ASP A 357 -8.38 17.66 21.78
CA ASP A 357 -9.36 18.54 22.42
C ASP A 357 -9.61 19.81 21.58
N GLU A 358 -8.56 20.44 21.02
CA GLU A 358 -8.67 21.59 20.11
C GLU A 358 -9.53 21.23 18.88
N VAL A 359 -9.20 20.12 18.21
CA VAL A 359 -9.93 19.71 17.00
C VAL A 359 -11.38 19.38 17.31
N LEU A 360 -11.65 18.67 18.40
CA LEU A 360 -13.00 18.27 18.80
C LEU A 360 -13.84 19.43 19.36
N SER A 361 -13.23 20.57 19.69
CA SER A 361 -13.97 21.78 20.05
C SER A 361 -14.60 22.50 18.85
N ARG A 362 -14.16 22.16 17.62
CA ARG A 362 -14.72 22.74 16.39
C ARG A 362 -16.14 22.24 16.13
N PRO A 363 -16.99 23.04 15.45
CA PRO A 363 -18.31 22.60 15.03
C PRO A 363 -18.25 21.32 14.16
N GLN A 364 -19.20 20.41 14.34
CA GLN A 364 -19.27 19.15 13.59
C GLN A 364 -19.30 19.37 12.07
N GLU A 365 -20.05 20.39 11.62
CA GLU A 365 -20.12 20.76 10.21
C GLU A 365 -18.76 21.20 9.66
N ALA A 366 -17.98 21.97 10.41
CA ALA A 366 -16.65 22.40 10.00
C ALA A 366 -15.69 21.21 9.84
N LEU A 367 -15.74 20.24 10.77
CA LEU A 367 -14.98 19.00 10.67
C LEU A 367 -15.41 18.19 9.45
N GLN A 368 -16.71 18.06 9.21
CA GLN A 368 -17.23 17.33 8.07
C GLN A 368 -16.82 17.99 6.74
N GLN A 369 -16.91 19.31 6.63
CA GLN A 369 -16.46 20.04 5.43
C GLN A 369 -14.96 19.86 5.19
N PHE A 370 -14.14 19.89 6.24
CA PHE A 370 -12.70 19.63 6.10
C PHE A 370 -12.43 18.21 5.56
N GLY A 371 -13.09 17.19 6.09
CA GLY A 371 -12.95 15.81 5.61
C GLY A 371 -13.43 15.63 4.17
N LEU A 372 -14.55 16.28 3.78
CA LEU A 372 -15.05 16.26 2.40
C LEU A 372 -14.11 16.97 1.42
N HIS A 373 -13.45 18.04 1.85
CA HIS A 373 -12.42 18.72 1.05
C HIS A 373 -11.24 17.77 0.75
N ALA A 374 -10.80 17.00 1.77
CA ALA A 374 -9.77 15.99 1.60
C ALA A 374 -10.21 14.86 0.63
N ALA A 375 -11.45 14.38 0.75
CA ALA A 375 -12.01 13.38 -0.16
C ALA A 375 -12.10 13.91 -1.62
N ALA A 376 -12.51 15.17 -1.81
CA ALA A 376 -12.58 15.80 -3.13
C ALA A 376 -11.20 15.90 -3.80
N PHE A 377 -10.15 16.26 -3.04
CA PHE A 377 -8.77 16.25 -3.53
C PHE A 377 -8.34 14.86 -4.01
N LEU A 378 -8.57 13.82 -3.23
CA LEU A 378 -8.24 12.45 -3.63
C LEU A 378 -8.97 12.06 -4.91
N ARG A 379 -10.27 12.36 -5.00
CA ARG A 379 -11.09 12.02 -6.15
C ARG A 379 -10.61 12.70 -7.42
N LYS A 380 -10.12 13.93 -7.32
CA LYS A 380 -9.64 14.70 -8.47
C LYS A 380 -8.19 14.35 -8.83
N GLU A 381 -7.28 14.35 -7.87
CA GLU A 381 -5.84 14.33 -8.12
C GLU A 381 -5.17 12.97 -7.92
N LYS A 382 -5.75 12.10 -7.08
CA LYS A 382 -5.15 10.82 -6.65
C LYS A 382 -5.97 9.60 -7.04
N ASN A 383 -7.00 9.77 -7.89
CA ASN A 383 -7.72 8.62 -8.45
C ASN A 383 -6.85 7.84 -9.45
N SER A 384 -7.23 6.59 -9.67
CA SER A 384 -6.50 5.64 -10.52
C SER A 384 -6.17 6.21 -11.91
N LEU A 385 -7.13 6.81 -12.58
CA LEU A 385 -6.94 7.38 -13.93
C LEU A 385 -6.01 8.60 -13.92
N ALA A 386 -6.22 9.55 -12.99
CA ALA A 386 -5.43 10.77 -12.92
C ALA A 386 -3.95 10.46 -12.63
N VAL A 387 -3.70 9.57 -11.66
CA VAL A 387 -2.33 9.18 -11.30
C VAL A 387 -1.65 8.41 -12.43
N MET A 388 -2.34 7.43 -13.04
CA MET A 388 -1.75 6.63 -14.10
C MET A 388 -1.54 7.43 -15.39
N LYS A 389 -2.33 8.48 -15.67
CA LYS A 389 -2.02 9.45 -16.74
C LYS A 389 -0.69 10.14 -16.50
N LYS A 390 -0.46 10.68 -15.29
CA LYS A 390 0.82 11.31 -14.90
C LYS A 390 2.00 10.32 -15.04
N VAL A 391 1.80 9.07 -14.62
CA VAL A 391 2.81 8.00 -14.78
C VAL A 391 3.14 7.75 -16.24
N VAL A 392 2.14 7.57 -17.10
CA VAL A 392 2.38 7.28 -18.53
C VAL A 392 3.02 8.49 -19.25
N GLU A 393 2.67 9.72 -18.90
CA GLU A 393 3.31 10.92 -19.41
C GLU A 393 4.79 11.02 -18.98
N PHE A 394 5.09 10.70 -17.72
CA PHE A 394 6.46 10.65 -17.20
C PHE A 394 7.33 9.61 -17.92
N ILE A 395 6.75 8.46 -18.28
CA ILE A 395 7.45 7.38 -18.96
C ILE A 395 7.70 7.72 -20.45
N GLY A 396 6.85 8.56 -21.04
CA GLY A 396 6.98 9.00 -22.42
C GLY A 396 8.06 10.08 -22.64
N LYS A 397 8.53 10.67 -21.57
CA LYS A 397 9.64 11.62 -21.56
C LYS A 397 10.98 10.90 -21.33
#